data_9addfbd2a5ab6b6d703180d44c2863f9
#
_entry.id   9addfbd2a5ab6b6d703180d44c2863f9
#
_cell.length_a   1.000
_cell.length_b   1.000
_cell.length_c   1.000
_cell.angle_alpha   90.00
_cell.angle_beta   90.00
_cell.angle_gamma   90.00
#
_symmetry.space_group_name_H-M   'P 1'
#
loop_
_entity.id
_entity.type
_entity.pdbx_description
1 polymer ?
#
loop_
_entity_poly.entity_id
_entity_poly.type
_entity_poly.pdbx_seq_one_letter_code
_entity_poly.pdbx_strand_id
1 'polypeptide(L)'
;MYIHERDNWTNFRWDASEVSKLQEIVCRKQGLLYGRLSSLGFGSKLRAMADNLTHDVVYSSEIEGIHLNEDQVRSSIAQKLGIKNVKYTAPSHYIDSVVGVMLEAIQNYDQPLSKEKLCAWQSAFFQTGLSEGRQIEIGQYRTNEEHIVSGMFGREKIHYIAPSPNRVESEMQKFIEWFDGGDTVGSVIRSAIAHFWFVCIHPFEDGNGRLARILSDMLLARGENSELRFYNISSQINKDKKHYYDILERMQRGDGDITEWLVWYINKLIDALDNAEAIVTTILNKSFFWQKAGLIPMTERQTQMLNLFLDGYEAKITSKTWASLAKCSKDTAIRDIQDLVAKNILIEDIPGAKRPSYSIVYDAEDLTQYFSNVRIIQENGTSYLKAVFKGHRKISERILTLDAERYQKGDLPLSNMLNKYCSYLMAND
;
A
#
# COMPACT_ATOMS: atom_id res chain seq x y z
N MET A 1 29.80 -3.40 19.51
CA MET A 1 29.29 -2.14 20.04
C MET A 1 28.02 -1.83 19.26
N TYR A 2 26.89 -1.71 19.94
CA TYR A 2 25.62 -1.33 19.32
C TYR A 2 25.41 0.19 19.39
N ILE A 3 24.52 0.72 18.57
CA ILE A 3 24.27 2.16 18.47
C ILE A 3 23.89 2.79 19.82
N HIS A 4 23.05 2.11 20.61
CA HIS A 4 22.58 2.59 21.92
C HIS A 4 23.64 2.58 23.03
N GLU A 5 24.81 2.00 22.78
CA GLU A 5 25.95 2.02 23.70
C GLU A 5 26.83 3.27 23.52
N ARG A 6 26.50 4.11 22.52
CA ARG A 6 27.19 5.36 22.24
C ARG A 6 26.59 6.52 23.01
N ASP A 7 27.39 7.49 23.35
CA ASP A 7 26.93 8.74 23.94
C ASP A 7 26.02 9.48 22.94
N ASN A 8 24.89 9.99 23.42
CA ASN A 8 23.92 10.72 22.58
C ASN A 8 23.49 9.96 21.32
N TRP A 9 23.32 8.66 21.40
CA TRP A 9 23.02 7.77 20.29
C TRP A 9 21.74 8.13 19.51
N THR A 10 20.85 8.91 20.09
CA THR A 10 19.62 9.39 19.48
C THR A 10 19.81 10.62 18.58
N ASN A 11 21.02 11.20 18.56
CA ASN A 11 21.39 12.27 17.63
C ASN A 11 21.74 11.68 16.26
N PHE A 12 20.75 11.15 15.58
CA PHE A 12 20.93 10.57 14.25
C PHE A 12 21.40 11.61 13.24
N ARG A 13 22.31 11.17 12.37
CA ARG A 13 22.87 11.97 11.27
C ARG A 13 22.52 11.30 9.94
N TRP A 14 22.44 12.08 8.89
CA TRP A 14 22.21 11.60 7.51
C TRP A 14 22.72 12.59 6.48
N ASP A 15 22.92 12.13 5.24
CA ASP A 15 23.15 12.99 4.10
C ASP A 15 21.86 13.71 3.70
N ALA A 16 21.75 14.98 4.11
CA ALA A 16 20.57 15.79 3.84
C ALA A 16 20.34 16.02 2.32
N SER A 17 21.41 16.02 1.50
CA SER A 17 21.29 16.23 0.06
C SER A 17 20.64 15.03 -0.65
N GLU A 18 20.95 13.81 -0.22
CA GLU A 18 20.39 12.60 -0.76
C GLU A 18 18.92 12.42 -0.31
N VAL A 19 18.69 12.55 0.99
CA VAL A 19 17.38 12.33 1.61
C VAL A 19 16.35 13.37 1.15
N SER A 20 16.74 14.66 1.02
CA SER A 20 15.81 15.72 0.58
C SER A 20 15.25 15.49 -0.81
N LYS A 21 16.05 14.94 -1.74
CA LYS A 21 15.58 14.61 -3.10
C LYS A 21 14.48 13.55 -3.08
N LEU A 22 14.65 12.54 -2.25
CA LEU A 22 13.64 11.47 -2.10
C LEU A 22 12.39 11.98 -1.39
N GLN A 23 12.54 12.82 -0.37
CA GLN A 23 11.43 13.46 0.32
C GLN A 23 10.59 14.33 -0.63
N GLU A 24 11.22 15.09 -1.52
CA GLU A 24 10.51 15.86 -2.55
C GLU A 24 9.66 14.96 -3.46
N ILE A 25 10.21 13.80 -3.87
CA ILE A 25 9.48 12.81 -4.67
C ILE A 25 8.24 12.31 -3.91
N VAL A 26 8.38 11.97 -2.62
CA VAL A 26 7.26 11.52 -1.78
C VAL A 26 6.19 12.60 -1.68
N CYS A 27 6.55 13.83 -1.32
CA CYS A 27 5.59 14.94 -1.18
C CYS A 27 4.82 15.19 -2.48
N ARG A 28 5.50 15.15 -3.63
CA ARG A 28 4.86 15.28 -4.93
C ARG A 28 3.88 14.15 -5.22
N LYS A 29 4.27 12.89 -4.92
CA LYS A 29 3.40 11.72 -5.13
C LYS A 29 2.20 11.73 -4.19
N GLN A 30 2.38 12.10 -2.93
CA GLN A 30 1.27 12.30 -1.98
C GLN A 30 0.29 13.35 -2.51
N GLY A 31 0.77 14.50 -2.95
CA GLY A 31 -0.08 15.55 -3.54
C GLY A 31 -0.87 15.08 -4.75
N LEU A 32 -0.24 14.32 -5.66
CA LEU A 32 -0.92 13.72 -6.82
C LEU A 32 -1.97 12.69 -6.42
N LEU A 33 -1.64 11.79 -5.49
CA LEU A 33 -2.55 10.76 -5.00
C LEU A 33 -3.81 11.39 -4.38
N TYR A 34 -3.63 12.35 -3.45
CA TYR A 34 -4.76 13.03 -2.81
C TYR A 34 -5.57 13.90 -3.79
N GLY A 35 -4.90 14.53 -4.76
CA GLY A 35 -5.58 15.23 -5.85
C GLY A 35 -6.51 14.33 -6.66
N ARG A 36 -6.05 13.12 -7.01
CA ARG A 36 -6.88 12.11 -7.70
C ARG A 36 -8.01 11.57 -6.82
N LEU A 37 -7.71 11.31 -5.56
CA LEU A 37 -8.69 10.86 -4.58
C LEU A 37 -9.82 11.87 -4.38
N SER A 38 -9.55 13.18 -4.54
CA SER A 38 -10.57 14.22 -4.43
C SER A 38 -11.72 14.03 -5.42
N SER A 39 -11.43 13.44 -6.59
CA SER A 39 -12.42 13.13 -7.64
C SER A 39 -13.29 11.91 -7.34
N LEU A 40 -12.92 11.08 -6.35
CA LEU A 40 -13.70 9.92 -5.96
C LEU A 40 -14.84 10.31 -5.02
N GLY A 41 -16.03 9.71 -5.22
CA GLY A 41 -17.12 9.79 -4.26
C GLY A 41 -16.76 9.14 -2.92
N PHE A 42 -17.41 9.60 -1.84
CA PHE A 42 -17.14 9.15 -0.47
C PHE A 42 -17.09 7.61 -0.30
N GLY A 43 -18.07 6.90 -0.87
CA GLY A 43 -18.12 5.44 -0.76
C GLY A 43 -16.95 4.72 -1.44
N SER A 44 -16.43 5.27 -2.56
CA SER A 44 -15.25 4.71 -3.25
C SER A 44 -13.97 4.98 -2.47
N LYS A 45 -13.83 6.17 -1.88
CA LYS A 45 -12.71 6.50 -0.97
C LYS A 45 -12.65 5.56 0.21
N LEU A 46 -13.81 5.34 0.86
CA LEU A 46 -13.90 4.49 2.04
C LEU A 46 -13.55 3.03 1.72
N ARG A 47 -13.95 2.51 0.55
CA ARG A 47 -13.57 1.17 0.10
C ARG A 47 -12.08 1.07 -0.20
N ALA A 48 -11.51 2.03 -0.95
CA ALA A 48 -10.08 2.07 -1.23
C ALA A 48 -9.24 2.13 0.06
N MET A 49 -9.66 2.92 1.04
CA MET A 49 -9.05 2.96 2.36
C MET A 49 -9.15 1.60 3.07
N ALA A 50 -10.32 0.96 3.08
CA ALA A 50 -10.51 -0.33 3.73
C ALA A 50 -9.64 -1.43 3.10
N ASP A 51 -9.52 -1.46 1.77
CA ASP A 51 -8.65 -2.40 1.06
C ASP A 51 -7.18 -2.14 1.41
N ASN A 52 -6.74 -0.89 1.45
CA ASN A 52 -5.37 -0.54 1.85
C ASN A 52 -5.08 -0.96 3.30
N LEU A 53 -5.98 -0.67 4.25
CA LEU A 53 -5.83 -1.06 5.64
C LEU A 53 -5.85 -2.58 5.83
N THR A 54 -6.66 -3.30 5.03
CA THR A 54 -6.67 -4.77 5.03
C THR A 54 -5.28 -5.32 4.69
N HIS A 55 -4.70 -4.83 3.60
CA HIS A 55 -3.36 -5.24 3.20
C HIS A 55 -2.29 -4.84 4.24
N ASP A 56 -2.42 -3.67 4.86
CA ASP A 56 -1.46 -3.23 5.86
C ASP A 56 -1.46 -4.13 7.10
N VAL A 57 -2.64 -4.45 7.64
CA VAL A 57 -2.79 -5.39 8.76
C VAL A 57 -2.22 -6.76 8.42
N VAL A 58 -2.56 -7.30 7.24
CA VAL A 58 -2.10 -8.62 6.79
C VAL A 58 -0.59 -8.64 6.64
N TYR A 59 -0.02 -7.72 5.86
CA TYR A 59 1.43 -7.73 5.59
C TYR A 59 2.26 -7.34 6.81
N SER A 60 1.78 -6.41 7.65
CA SER A 60 2.43 -6.10 8.92
C SER A 60 2.53 -7.35 9.83
N SER A 61 1.51 -8.20 9.83
CA SER A 61 1.53 -9.45 10.57
C SER A 61 2.43 -10.52 9.92
N GLU A 62 2.44 -10.62 8.57
CA GLU A 62 3.29 -11.55 7.83
C GLU A 62 4.79 -11.24 7.98
N ILE A 63 5.17 -9.99 8.16
CA ILE A 63 6.55 -9.61 8.48
C ILE A 63 7.01 -10.32 9.75
N GLU A 64 6.13 -10.48 10.72
CA GLU A 64 6.40 -11.20 11.98
C GLU A 64 6.09 -12.71 11.92
N GLY A 65 5.81 -13.24 10.72
CA GLY A 65 5.50 -14.67 10.52
C GLY A 65 4.06 -15.08 10.88
N ILE A 66 3.17 -14.13 11.15
CA ILE A 66 1.77 -14.38 11.52
C ILE A 66 0.90 -14.24 10.29
N HIS A 67 0.27 -15.35 9.88
CA HIS A 67 -0.64 -15.36 8.72
C HIS A 67 -2.08 -15.11 9.17
N LEU A 68 -2.66 -14.01 8.72
CA LEU A 68 -4.05 -13.65 8.98
C LEU A 68 -4.96 -14.02 7.81
N ASN A 69 -6.20 -14.37 8.12
CA ASN A 69 -7.22 -14.54 7.08
C ASN A 69 -7.70 -13.16 6.60
N GLU A 70 -7.41 -12.84 5.34
CA GLU A 70 -7.71 -11.54 4.73
C GLU A 70 -9.21 -11.21 4.75
N ASP A 71 -10.10 -12.20 4.50
CA ASP A 71 -11.55 -11.98 4.54
C ASP A 71 -12.04 -11.59 5.94
N GLN A 72 -11.42 -12.14 6.99
CA GLN A 72 -11.72 -11.76 8.37
C GLN A 72 -11.24 -10.35 8.70
N VAL A 73 -10.00 -9.99 8.25
CA VAL A 73 -9.45 -8.64 8.43
C VAL A 73 -10.32 -7.62 7.71
N ARG A 74 -10.67 -7.89 6.46
CA ARG A 74 -11.58 -7.04 5.65
C ARG A 74 -12.93 -6.85 6.31
N SER A 75 -13.50 -7.91 6.87
CA SER A 75 -14.79 -7.85 7.56
C SER A 75 -14.73 -7.01 8.83
N SER A 76 -13.67 -7.16 9.64
CA SER A 76 -13.47 -6.34 10.84
C SER A 76 -13.34 -4.85 10.50
N ILE A 77 -12.51 -4.52 9.49
CA ILE A 77 -12.33 -3.13 9.02
C ILE A 77 -13.65 -2.57 8.49
N ALA A 78 -14.36 -3.31 7.63
CA ALA A 78 -15.62 -2.88 7.05
C ALA A 78 -16.67 -2.59 8.14
N GLN A 79 -16.76 -3.44 9.16
CA GLN A 79 -17.68 -3.25 10.28
C GLN A 79 -17.34 -1.99 11.08
N LYS A 80 -16.06 -1.79 11.43
CA LYS A 80 -15.62 -0.62 12.20
C LYS A 80 -15.77 0.71 11.44
N LEU A 81 -15.62 0.67 10.10
CA LEU A 81 -15.82 1.83 9.21
C LEU A 81 -17.27 2.00 8.72
N GLY A 82 -18.21 1.12 9.12
CA GLY A 82 -19.61 1.22 8.71
C GLY A 82 -19.86 0.95 7.22
N ILE A 83 -18.97 0.21 6.54
CA ILE A 83 -19.11 -0.13 5.12
C ILE A 83 -20.15 -1.24 4.94
N LYS A 84 -21.19 -0.95 4.18
CA LYS A 84 -22.29 -1.89 3.87
C LYS A 84 -21.95 -2.73 2.62
N ASN A 85 -22.62 -3.88 2.48
CA ASN A 85 -22.54 -4.78 1.32
C ASN A 85 -21.14 -5.42 1.11
N VAL A 86 -20.42 -5.67 2.19
CA VAL A 86 -19.21 -6.51 2.19
C VAL A 86 -19.62 -7.92 2.62
N LYS A 87 -19.06 -8.94 1.95
CA LYS A 87 -19.24 -10.34 2.38
C LYS A 87 -18.67 -10.47 3.80
N TYR A 88 -19.52 -10.86 4.74
CA TYR A 88 -19.12 -10.98 6.14
C TYR A 88 -18.46 -12.33 6.40
N THR A 89 -17.28 -12.30 6.97
CA THR A 89 -16.58 -13.46 7.55
C THR A 89 -16.22 -13.07 8.99
N ALA A 90 -16.75 -13.80 9.96
CA ALA A 90 -16.59 -13.47 11.38
C ALA A 90 -15.10 -13.37 11.75
N PRO A 91 -14.61 -12.21 12.21
CA PRO A 91 -13.22 -12.05 12.63
C PRO A 91 -12.97 -12.79 13.95
N SER A 92 -11.75 -13.28 14.15
CA SER A 92 -11.31 -13.71 15.47
C SER A 92 -11.10 -12.49 16.38
N HIS A 93 -11.16 -12.70 17.71
CA HIS A 93 -10.87 -11.63 18.67
C HIS A 93 -9.48 -11.00 18.46
N TYR A 94 -8.49 -11.81 18.11
CA TYR A 94 -7.16 -11.34 17.79
C TYR A 94 -7.16 -10.37 16.59
N ILE A 95 -7.75 -10.77 15.46
CA ILE A 95 -7.87 -9.92 14.28
C ILE A 95 -8.61 -8.62 14.60
N ASP A 96 -9.70 -8.72 15.35
CA ASP A 96 -10.50 -7.53 15.69
C ASP A 96 -9.73 -6.54 16.58
N SER A 97 -8.86 -7.05 17.43
CA SER A 97 -7.97 -6.24 18.28
C SER A 97 -6.85 -5.58 17.48
N VAL A 98 -6.17 -6.33 16.59
CA VAL A 98 -5.11 -5.77 15.73
C VAL A 98 -5.67 -4.67 14.82
N VAL A 99 -6.83 -4.90 14.20
CA VAL A 99 -7.54 -3.89 13.41
C VAL A 99 -7.94 -2.69 14.26
N GLY A 100 -8.39 -2.93 15.49
CA GLY A 100 -8.76 -1.87 16.44
C GLY A 100 -7.59 -0.94 16.75
N VAL A 101 -6.41 -1.49 17.05
CA VAL A 101 -5.19 -0.70 17.33
C VAL A 101 -4.79 0.14 16.12
N MET A 102 -4.79 -0.45 14.93
CA MET A 102 -4.40 0.28 13.72
C MET A 102 -5.36 1.43 13.41
N LEU A 103 -6.67 1.19 13.49
CA LEU A 103 -7.67 2.23 13.25
C LEU A 103 -7.58 3.33 14.32
N GLU A 104 -7.41 2.97 15.59
CA GLU A 104 -7.26 3.93 16.68
C GLU A 104 -6.06 4.84 16.47
N ALA A 105 -4.91 4.28 16.07
CA ALA A 105 -3.70 5.05 15.82
C ALA A 105 -3.85 6.04 14.65
N ILE A 106 -4.56 5.63 13.58
CA ILE A 106 -4.75 6.46 12.38
C ILE A 106 -5.86 7.50 12.61
N GLN A 107 -6.97 7.13 13.25
CA GLN A 107 -8.08 8.05 13.50
C GLN A 107 -7.75 9.10 14.55
N ASN A 108 -6.89 8.75 15.51
CA ASN A 108 -6.42 9.65 16.58
C ASN A 108 -4.95 10.06 16.36
N TYR A 109 -4.55 10.25 15.10
CA TYR A 109 -3.16 10.57 14.74
C TYR A 109 -2.65 11.86 15.38
N ASP A 110 -3.53 12.82 15.67
CA ASP A 110 -3.23 14.11 16.29
C ASP A 110 -3.09 14.06 17.82
N GLN A 111 -3.55 12.95 18.44
CA GLN A 111 -3.48 12.79 19.88
C GLN A 111 -2.06 12.46 20.36
N PRO A 112 -1.65 12.95 21.54
CA PRO A 112 -0.34 12.66 22.09
C PRO A 112 -0.12 11.15 22.27
N LEU A 113 1.12 10.73 22.06
CA LEU A 113 1.58 9.39 22.40
C LEU A 113 1.84 9.29 23.90
N SER A 114 1.46 8.19 24.53
CA SER A 114 1.79 7.94 25.94
C SER A 114 2.24 6.49 26.14
N LYS A 115 2.88 6.26 27.28
CA LYS A 115 3.25 4.91 27.73
C LYS A 115 2.03 4.01 27.84
N GLU A 116 0.95 4.51 28.45
CA GLU A 116 -0.30 3.78 28.65
C GLU A 116 -0.91 3.35 27.32
N LYS A 117 -0.89 4.24 26.31
CA LYS A 117 -1.37 3.95 24.96
C LYS A 117 -0.54 2.84 24.30
N LEU A 118 0.78 2.93 24.35
CA LEU A 118 1.68 1.91 23.79
C LEU A 118 1.49 0.55 24.49
N CYS A 119 1.38 0.56 25.80
CA CYS A 119 1.13 -0.64 26.60
C CYS A 119 -0.24 -1.27 26.29
N ALA A 120 -1.29 -0.46 26.11
CA ALA A 120 -2.62 -0.93 25.72
C ALA A 120 -2.59 -1.55 24.31
N TRP A 121 -1.89 -0.94 23.37
CA TRP A 121 -1.74 -1.48 21.99
C TRP A 121 -0.98 -2.80 22.00
N GLN A 122 0.12 -2.90 22.74
CA GLN A 122 0.86 -4.15 22.88
C GLN A 122 0.00 -5.25 23.50
N SER A 123 -0.72 -4.94 24.58
CA SER A 123 -1.64 -5.87 25.24
C SER A 123 -2.74 -6.38 24.30
N ALA A 124 -3.23 -5.54 23.38
CA ALA A 124 -4.23 -5.93 22.39
C ALA A 124 -3.73 -6.97 21.38
N PHE A 125 -2.42 -7.01 21.13
CA PHE A 125 -1.81 -8.04 20.27
C PHE A 125 -1.62 -9.39 20.99
N PHE A 126 -1.57 -9.41 22.31
CA PHE A 126 -1.20 -10.59 23.10
C PHE A 126 -2.21 -10.89 24.22
N GLN A 127 -3.51 -10.90 23.90
CA GLN A 127 -4.59 -11.08 24.87
C GLN A 127 -4.48 -12.34 25.72
N THR A 128 -3.82 -13.37 25.22
CA THR A 128 -3.59 -14.63 25.95
C THR A 128 -2.35 -14.58 26.85
N GLY A 129 -1.53 -13.53 26.77
CA GLY A 129 -0.23 -13.46 27.42
C GLY A 129 0.83 -14.37 26.78
N LEU A 130 0.54 -14.90 25.59
CA LEU A 130 1.44 -15.82 24.89
C LEU A 130 1.90 -15.25 23.56
N SER A 131 3.18 -15.43 23.26
CA SER A 131 3.78 -15.25 21.95
C SER A 131 4.52 -16.53 21.57
N GLU A 132 4.20 -17.13 20.40
CA GLU A 132 4.77 -18.38 19.93
C GLU A 132 4.76 -19.53 20.98
N GLY A 133 3.71 -19.55 21.83
CA GLY A 133 3.56 -20.52 22.92
C GLY A 133 4.38 -20.23 24.18
N ARG A 134 5.17 -19.16 24.20
CA ARG A 134 5.93 -18.67 25.35
C ARG A 134 5.14 -17.57 26.07
N GLN A 135 5.12 -17.61 27.39
CA GLN A 135 4.56 -16.53 28.18
C GLN A 135 5.44 -15.28 28.08
N ILE A 136 4.81 -14.13 27.84
CA ILE A 136 5.47 -12.83 27.74
C ILE A 136 4.82 -11.81 28.68
N GLU A 137 5.57 -10.77 29.02
CA GLU A 137 5.04 -9.59 29.71
C GLU A 137 4.17 -8.77 28.78
N ILE A 138 2.93 -8.50 29.17
CA ILE A 138 1.96 -7.74 28.39
C ILE A 138 1.54 -6.46 29.11
N GLY A 139 1.28 -5.40 28.34
CA GLY A 139 0.79 -4.13 28.86
C GLY A 139 1.80 -3.36 29.70
N GLN A 140 3.06 -3.71 29.64
CA GLN A 140 4.17 -3.02 30.30
C GLN A 140 5.45 -3.16 29.52
N TYR A 141 6.42 -2.29 29.78
CA TYR A 141 7.76 -2.44 29.20
C TYR A 141 8.45 -3.67 29.81
N ARG A 142 9.30 -4.34 29.01
CA ARG A 142 10.04 -5.52 29.44
C ARG A 142 10.92 -5.26 30.65
N THR A 143 11.03 -6.26 31.48
CA THR A 143 11.91 -6.27 32.64
C THR A 143 13.13 -7.16 32.41
N ASN A 144 13.17 -7.91 31.31
CA ASN A 144 14.24 -8.82 30.96
C ASN A 144 15.13 -8.26 29.84
N GLU A 145 16.37 -8.78 29.76
CA GLU A 145 17.27 -8.54 28.64
C GLU A 145 16.59 -9.07 27.33
N GLU A 146 16.73 -8.32 26.25
CA GLU A 146 16.14 -8.71 24.97
C GLU A 146 17.21 -8.83 23.89
N HIS A 147 17.27 -10.00 23.28
CA HIS A 147 18.19 -10.35 22.22
C HIS A 147 17.42 -10.69 20.96
N ILE A 148 17.61 -9.94 19.92
CA ILE A 148 17.04 -10.22 18.61
C ILE A 148 17.90 -11.27 17.93
N VAL A 149 17.35 -12.46 17.79
CA VAL A 149 18.06 -13.65 17.32
C VAL A 149 17.40 -14.29 16.10
N SER A 150 18.16 -15.06 15.34
CA SER A 150 17.63 -15.98 14.32
C SER A 150 18.36 -17.32 14.37
N GLY A 151 17.76 -18.36 13.83
CA GLY A 151 18.33 -19.71 13.82
C GLY A 151 17.60 -20.68 14.71
N MET A 152 18.10 -21.90 14.81
CA MET A 152 17.52 -22.95 15.65
C MET A 152 17.98 -22.78 17.11
N PHE A 153 17.12 -23.19 18.04
CA PHE A 153 17.43 -23.21 19.47
C PHE A 153 18.77 -23.87 19.77
N GLY A 154 19.62 -23.15 20.53
CA GLY A 154 21.00 -23.57 20.87
C GLY A 154 22.05 -23.30 19.78
N ARG A 155 21.64 -22.67 18.64
CA ARG A 155 22.54 -22.20 17.56
C ARG A 155 22.07 -20.85 17.00
N GLU A 156 21.55 -20.03 17.89
CA GLU A 156 21.04 -18.70 17.52
C GLU A 156 22.18 -17.77 17.13
N LYS A 157 21.94 -17.00 16.05
CA LYS A 157 22.76 -15.85 15.70
C LYS A 157 22.14 -14.61 16.34
N ILE A 158 22.88 -13.91 17.21
CA ILE A 158 22.46 -12.63 17.78
C ILE A 158 22.71 -11.54 16.75
N HIS A 159 21.64 -10.89 16.33
CA HIS A 159 21.65 -9.76 15.41
C HIS A 159 21.80 -8.44 16.18
N TYR A 160 21.03 -8.29 17.25
CA TYR A 160 21.02 -7.09 18.06
C TYR A 160 20.76 -7.44 19.53
N ILE A 161 21.35 -6.67 20.44
CA ILE A 161 21.04 -6.69 21.87
C ILE A 161 20.45 -5.32 22.19
N ALA A 162 19.22 -5.29 22.67
CA ALA A 162 18.52 -4.08 23.01
C ALA A 162 19.11 -3.42 24.29
N PRO A 163 18.84 -2.13 24.57
CA PRO A 163 19.23 -1.49 25.81
C PRO A 163 18.81 -2.28 27.04
N SER A 164 19.61 -2.25 28.11
CA SER A 164 19.25 -2.94 29.35
C SER A 164 17.89 -2.49 29.90
N PRO A 165 17.15 -3.38 30.57
CA PRO A 165 15.76 -3.11 31.02
C PRO A 165 15.62 -1.82 31.85
N ASN A 166 16.60 -1.52 32.70
CA ASN A 166 16.62 -0.32 33.53
C ASN A 166 16.75 1.00 32.73
N ARG A 167 17.12 0.95 31.46
CA ARG A 167 17.16 2.11 30.56
C ARG A 167 15.88 2.31 29.77
N VAL A 168 15.06 1.27 29.60
CA VAL A 168 13.89 1.30 28.70
C VAL A 168 12.95 2.46 29.04
N GLU A 169 12.61 2.66 30.31
CA GLU A 169 11.73 3.74 30.73
C GLU A 169 12.25 5.12 30.30
N SER A 170 13.54 5.40 30.56
CA SER A 170 14.13 6.70 30.24
C SER A 170 14.32 6.90 28.73
N GLU A 171 14.63 5.84 27.97
CA GLU A 171 14.75 5.93 26.52
C GLU A 171 13.38 6.13 25.85
N MET A 172 12.35 5.45 26.36
CA MET A 172 10.96 5.64 25.88
C MET A 172 10.41 7.02 26.24
N GLN A 173 10.74 7.58 27.38
CA GLN A 173 10.38 8.95 27.73
C GLN A 173 10.93 9.94 26.69
N LYS A 174 12.22 9.84 26.34
CA LYS A 174 12.86 10.68 25.31
C LYS A 174 12.20 10.48 23.94
N PHE A 175 11.89 9.23 23.60
CA PHE A 175 11.22 8.90 22.35
C PHE A 175 9.83 9.55 22.26
N ILE A 176 9.00 9.44 23.29
CA ILE A 176 7.64 10.01 23.34
C ILE A 176 7.71 11.54 23.27
N GLU A 177 8.60 12.18 24.02
CA GLU A 177 8.79 13.63 23.96
C GLU A 177 9.19 14.11 22.56
N TRP A 178 10.09 13.39 21.90
CA TRP A 178 10.47 13.68 20.53
C TRP A 178 9.34 13.39 19.54
N PHE A 179 8.60 12.30 19.71
CA PHE A 179 7.51 11.87 18.84
C PHE A 179 6.37 12.92 18.81
N ASP A 180 6.08 13.53 19.94
CA ASP A 180 5.05 14.59 20.05
C ASP A 180 5.63 16.01 19.89
N GLY A 181 6.93 16.13 19.83
CA GLY A 181 7.61 17.41 19.59
C GLY A 181 7.38 17.97 18.18
N GLY A 182 7.73 19.23 18.00
CA GLY A 182 7.54 19.93 16.73
C GLY A 182 8.25 19.28 15.54
N ASP A 183 7.68 19.46 14.35
CA ASP A 183 8.25 18.94 13.10
C ASP A 183 9.36 19.85 12.58
N THR A 184 10.61 19.38 12.70
CA THR A 184 11.80 20.10 12.23
C THR A 184 12.39 19.55 10.93
N VAL A 185 12.00 18.32 10.54
CA VAL A 185 12.63 17.62 9.40
C VAL A 185 11.63 17.02 8.41
N GLY A 186 10.34 17.21 8.64
CA GLY A 186 9.26 16.69 7.82
C GLY A 186 8.79 15.29 8.24
N SER A 187 7.49 15.04 8.12
CA SER A 187 6.81 13.83 8.59
C SER A 187 7.37 12.55 7.98
N VAL A 188 7.81 12.58 6.73
CA VAL A 188 8.42 11.44 6.03
C VAL A 188 9.70 10.97 6.70
N ILE A 189 10.61 11.90 7.00
CA ILE A 189 11.86 11.58 7.70
C ILE A 189 11.56 11.17 9.14
N ARG A 190 10.65 11.89 9.82
CA ARG A 190 10.24 11.55 11.19
C ARG A 190 9.64 10.15 11.30
N SER A 191 8.82 9.74 10.34
CA SER A 191 8.25 8.38 10.33
C SER A 191 9.32 7.30 10.22
N ALA A 192 10.34 7.52 9.40
CA ALA A 192 11.47 6.61 9.27
C ALA A 192 12.34 6.58 10.53
N ILE A 193 12.62 7.74 11.14
CA ILE A 193 13.37 7.82 12.40
C ILE A 193 12.59 7.16 13.54
N ALA A 194 11.29 7.42 13.66
CA ALA A 194 10.45 6.80 14.69
C ALA A 194 10.48 5.28 14.62
N HIS A 195 10.35 4.73 13.41
CA HIS A 195 10.45 3.30 13.17
C HIS A 195 11.78 2.74 13.68
N PHE A 196 12.89 3.30 13.20
CA PHE A 196 14.23 2.85 13.55
C PHE A 196 14.51 2.97 15.05
N TRP A 197 14.21 4.15 15.62
CA TRP A 197 14.47 4.42 17.02
C TRP A 197 13.68 3.51 17.95
N PHE A 198 12.38 3.33 17.68
CA PHE A 198 11.53 2.43 18.47
C PHE A 198 12.01 0.97 18.42
N VAL A 199 12.40 0.49 17.22
CA VAL A 199 12.99 -0.86 17.05
C VAL A 199 14.33 -0.98 17.77
N CYS A 200 15.13 0.09 17.86
CA CYS A 200 16.39 0.09 18.62
C CYS A 200 16.14 0.04 20.13
N ILE A 201 15.17 0.77 20.69
CA ILE A 201 14.83 0.69 22.11
C ILE A 201 14.28 -0.70 22.45
N HIS A 202 13.44 -1.25 21.57
CA HIS A 202 12.78 -2.55 21.73
C HIS A 202 12.10 -2.69 23.09
N PRO A 203 11.08 -1.83 23.40
CA PRO A 203 10.59 -1.69 24.77
C PRO A 203 9.77 -2.86 25.28
N PHE A 204 9.29 -3.76 24.43
CA PHE A 204 8.47 -4.90 24.77
C PHE A 204 9.17 -6.23 24.48
N GLU A 205 8.75 -7.33 25.08
CA GLU A 205 9.24 -8.68 24.77
C GLU A 205 8.78 -9.16 23.39
N ASP A 206 7.64 -8.64 22.89
CA ASP A 206 7.16 -8.89 21.52
C ASP A 206 6.21 -7.77 21.05
N GLY A 207 6.00 -7.67 19.74
CA GLY A 207 5.12 -6.67 19.10
C GLY A 207 5.82 -5.38 18.69
N ASN A 208 7.13 -5.24 18.94
CA ASN A 208 7.86 -4.01 18.65
C ASN A 208 7.84 -3.64 17.16
N GLY A 209 7.99 -4.60 16.26
CA GLY A 209 7.95 -4.36 14.83
C GLY A 209 6.58 -3.83 14.36
N ARG A 210 5.50 -4.44 14.83
CA ARG A 210 4.13 -3.99 14.50
C ARG A 210 3.86 -2.59 15.03
N LEU A 211 4.24 -2.31 16.29
CA LEU A 211 4.11 -0.96 16.88
C LEU A 211 4.96 0.07 16.14
N ALA A 212 6.19 -0.26 15.75
CA ALA A 212 7.04 0.65 14.97
C ALA A 212 6.39 1.06 13.65
N ARG A 213 5.75 0.12 12.94
CA ARG A 213 5.02 0.41 11.70
C ARG A 213 3.80 1.28 11.95
N ILE A 214 3.02 1.00 12.99
CA ILE A 214 1.87 1.82 13.39
C ILE A 214 2.30 3.25 13.77
N LEU A 215 3.37 3.42 14.52
CA LEU A 215 3.92 4.73 14.88
C LEU A 215 4.40 5.50 13.65
N SER A 216 5.00 4.80 12.68
CA SER A 216 5.37 5.39 11.40
C SER A 216 4.16 5.92 10.64
N ASP A 217 3.09 5.13 10.56
CA ASP A 217 1.85 5.51 9.88
C ASP A 217 1.15 6.67 10.60
N MET A 218 1.19 6.71 11.93
CA MET A 218 0.65 7.82 12.71
C MET A 218 1.37 9.14 12.39
N LEU A 219 2.71 9.13 12.27
CA LEU A 219 3.47 10.33 11.88
C LEU A 219 3.22 10.75 10.43
N LEU A 220 3.05 9.80 9.52
CA LEU A 220 2.65 10.12 8.14
C LEU A 220 1.25 10.74 8.10
N ALA A 221 0.29 10.18 8.86
CA ALA A 221 -1.06 10.74 8.99
C ALA A 221 -1.05 12.17 9.57
N ARG A 222 -0.19 12.44 10.57
CA ARG A 222 0.03 13.80 11.12
C ARG A 222 0.50 14.76 10.03
N GLY A 223 1.49 14.37 9.24
CA GLY A 223 2.03 15.20 8.15
C GLY A 223 1.04 15.46 7.02
N GLU A 224 0.16 14.50 6.75
CA GLU A 224 -0.90 14.62 5.75
C GLU A 224 -2.16 15.30 6.30
N ASN A 225 -2.23 15.51 7.60
CA ASN A 225 -3.41 16.00 8.31
C ASN A 225 -4.68 15.23 7.90
N SER A 226 -4.59 13.90 7.86
CA SER A 226 -5.63 13.03 7.33
C SER A 226 -5.68 11.69 8.05
N GLU A 227 -6.88 11.30 8.47
CA GLU A 227 -7.18 9.94 8.94
C GLU A 227 -7.33 8.92 7.80
N LEU A 228 -7.38 9.41 6.55
CA LEU A 228 -7.58 8.57 5.38
C LEU A 228 -6.23 8.12 4.82
N ARG A 229 -5.89 6.85 5.01
CA ARG A 229 -4.66 6.23 4.52
C ARG A 229 -4.94 5.40 3.28
N PHE A 230 -4.27 5.70 2.17
CA PHE A 230 -4.47 5.04 0.87
C PHE A 230 -3.24 4.28 0.38
N TYR A 231 -2.15 4.28 1.14
CA TYR A 231 -0.93 3.53 0.85
C TYR A 231 -0.38 2.96 2.15
N ASN A 232 0.34 1.86 2.06
CA ASN A 232 0.98 1.23 3.22
C ASN A 232 2.41 0.80 2.88
N ILE A 233 3.29 1.02 3.82
CA ILE A 233 4.69 0.63 3.68
C ILE A 233 4.89 -0.86 4.00
N SER A 234 4.04 -1.46 4.83
CA SER A 234 4.18 -2.85 5.28
C SER A 234 4.20 -3.83 4.12
N SER A 235 3.40 -3.59 3.07
CA SER A 235 3.42 -4.42 1.86
C SER A 235 4.77 -4.40 1.13
N GLN A 236 5.45 -3.26 1.13
CA GLN A 236 6.75 -3.12 0.46
C GLN A 236 7.88 -3.65 1.35
N ILE A 237 7.79 -3.49 2.66
CA ILE A 237 8.71 -4.13 3.62
C ILE A 237 8.60 -5.65 3.49
N ASN A 238 7.38 -6.19 3.43
CA ASN A 238 7.16 -7.64 3.33
C ASN A 238 7.77 -8.24 2.05
N LYS A 239 7.68 -7.53 0.92
CA LYS A 239 8.32 -7.94 -0.35
C LYS A 239 9.84 -7.97 -0.27
N ASP A 240 10.45 -7.18 0.61
CA ASP A 240 11.89 -7.00 0.76
C ASP A 240 12.36 -7.31 2.20
N LYS A 241 11.65 -8.23 2.86
CA LYS A 241 11.80 -8.57 4.28
C LYS A 241 13.25 -8.87 4.69
N LYS A 242 13.99 -9.59 3.84
CA LYS A 242 15.38 -9.91 4.13
C LYS A 242 16.24 -8.65 4.21
N HIS A 243 16.13 -7.76 3.24
CA HIS A 243 16.89 -6.52 3.20
C HIS A 243 16.50 -5.59 4.36
N TYR A 244 15.22 -5.58 4.75
CA TYR A 244 14.74 -4.85 5.92
C TYR A 244 15.49 -5.24 7.19
N TYR A 245 15.63 -6.53 7.48
CA TYR A 245 16.37 -6.98 8.66
C TYR A 245 17.88 -6.78 8.52
N ASP A 246 18.43 -6.99 7.33
CA ASP A 246 19.85 -6.77 7.07
C ASP A 246 20.27 -5.30 7.29
N ILE A 247 19.44 -4.34 6.84
CA ILE A 247 19.71 -2.91 7.01
C ILE A 247 19.52 -2.47 8.47
N LEU A 248 18.52 -2.98 9.17
CA LEU A 248 18.35 -2.73 10.59
C LEU A 248 19.58 -3.22 11.38
N GLU A 249 20.04 -4.46 11.16
CA GLU A 249 21.24 -5.00 11.83
C GLU A 249 22.48 -4.12 11.58
N ARG A 250 22.69 -3.65 10.34
CA ARG A 250 23.82 -2.77 10.01
C ARG A 250 23.73 -1.43 10.73
N MET A 251 22.58 -0.78 10.70
CA MET A 251 22.38 0.54 11.32
C MET A 251 22.43 0.46 12.84
N GLN A 252 21.91 -0.60 13.44
CA GLN A 252 21.99 -0.85 14.88
C GLN A 252 23.43 -1.08 15.38
N ARG A 253 24.37 -1.42 14.49
CA ARG A 253 25.82 -1.51 14.75
C ARG A 253 26.60 -0.31 14.25
N GLY A 254 25.91 0.68 13.67
CA GLY A 254 26.51 1.88 13.08
C GLY A 254 26.97 2.91 14.10
N ASP A 255 27.38 4.06 13.58
CA ASP A 255 27.91 5.19 14.35
C ASP A 255 26.90 6.34 14.56
N GLY A 256 25.64 6.11 14.21
CA GLY A 256 24.56 7.10 14.25
C GLY A 256 24.30 7.78 12.89
N ASP A 257 25.05 7.46 11.85
CA ASP A 257 24.66 7.79 10.49
C ASP A 257 23.61 6.77 10.02
N ILE A 258 22.39 7.27 9.74
CA ILE A 258 21.24 6.47 9.31
C ILE A 258 20.83 6.76 7.86
N THR A 259 21.72 7.31 7.05
CA THR A 259 21.43 7.66 5.64
C THR A 259 20.90 6.46 4.87
N GLU A 260 21.56 5.31 4.96
CA GLU A 260 21.17 4.08 4.26
C GLU A 260 19.76 3.63 4.66
N TRP A 261 19.39 3.71 5.95
CA TRP A 261 18.06 3.41 6.44
C TRP A 261 17.01 4.37 5.88
N LEU A 262 17.27 5.68 5.94
CA LEU A 262 16.33 6.68 5.43
C LEU A 262 16.12 6.54 3.92
N VAL A 263 17.18 6.33 3.15
CA VAL A 263 17.11 6.11 1.70
C VAL A 263 16.28 4.86 1.39
N TRP A 264 16.55 3.76 2.08
CA TRP A 264 15.77 2.52 1.88
C TRP A 264 14.30 2.72 2.26
N TYR A 265 14.02 3.25 3.44
CA TYR A 265 12.66 3.46 3.93
C TYR A 265 11.85 4.38 3.02
N ILE A 266 12.43 5.51 2.59
CA ILE A 266 11.74 6.46 1.72
C ILE A 266 11.50 5.85 0.33
N ASN A 267 12.41 5.03 -0.20
CA ASN A 267 12.16 4.30 -1.45
C ASN A 267 11.00 3.29 -1.29
N LYS A 268 10.87 2.59 -0.16
CA LYS A 268 9.70 1.73 0.11
C LYS A 268 8.41 2.54 0.21
N LEU A 269 8.47 3.74 0.74
CA LEU A 269 7.33 4.66 0.76
C LEU A 269 6.95 5.14 -0.65
N ILE A 270 7.94 5.42 -1.51
CA ILE A 270 7.71 5.74 -2.93
C ILE A 270 7.03 4.56 -3.64
N ASP A 271 7.51 3.34 -3.45
CA ASP A 271 6.91 2.12 -4.01
C ASP A 271 5.46 1.93 -3.53
N ALA A 272 5.18 2.23 -2.26
CA ALA A 272 3.83 2.17 -1.68
C ALA A 272 2.88 3.20 -2.33
N LEU A 273 3.36 4.43 -2.53
CA LEU A 273 2.61 5.48 -3.21
C LEU A 273 2.33 5.15 -4.68
N ASP A 274 3.31 4.55 -5.39
CA ASP A 274 3.12 4.10 -6.77
C ASP A 274 2.05 3.00 -6.88
N ASN A 275 2.03 2.07 -5.94
CA ASN A 275 0.99 1.05 -5.89
C ASN A 275 -0.40 1.67 -5.62
N ALA A 276 -0.48 2.59 -4.66
CA ALA A 276 -1.74 3.28 -4.34
C ALA A 276 -2.26 4.09 -5.53
N GLU A 277 -1.38 4.80 -6.23
CA GLU A 277 -1.70 5.56 -7.43
C GLU A 277 -2.28 4.65 -8.52
N ALA A 278 -1.71 3.46 -8.74
CA ALA A 278 -2.22 2.49 -9.69
C ALA A 278 -3.64 1.99 -9.33
N ILE A 279 -3.88 1.72 -8.03
CA ILE A 279 -5.20 1.30 -7.54
C ILE A 279 -6.22 2.41 -7.74
N VAL A 280 -5.90 3.64 -7.34
CA VAL A 280 -6.79 4.79 -7.50
C VAL A 280 -7.12 5.04 -8.98
N THR A 281 -6.12 4.96 -9.86
CA THR A 281 -6.32 5.08 -11.30
C THR A 281 -7.28 4.02 -11.83
N THR A 282 -7.15 2.77 -11.39
CA THR A 282 -8.06 1.67 -11.76
C THR A 282 -9.49 1.97 -11.30
N ILE A 283 -9.68 2.43 -10.07
CA ILE A 283 -11.00 2.79 -9.52
C ILE A 283 -11.62 3.95 -10.30
N LEU A 284 -10.84 4.99 -10.60
CA LEU A 284 -11.29 6.14 -11.39
C LEU A 284 -11.74 5.70 -12.79
N ASN A 285 -10.91 4.96 -13.50
CA ASN A 285 -11.22 4.48 -14.85
C ASN A 285 -12.49 3.60 -14.86
N LYS A 286 -12.63 2.72 -13.87
CA LYS A 286 -13.84 1.90 -13.70
C LYS A 286 -15.07 2.75 -13.43
N SER A 287 -14.94 3.78 -12.59
CA SER A 287 -16.03 4.71 -12.31
C SER A 287 -16.48 5.48 -13.56
N PHE A 288 -15.53 6.01 -14.35
CA PHE A 288 -15.83 6.69 -15.62
C PHE A 288 -16.45 5.76 -16.64
N PHE A 289 -15.93 4.55 -16.78
CA PHE A 289 -16.51 3.55 -17.65
C PHE A 289 -18.00 3.32 -17.32
N TRP A 290 -18.32 3.06 -16.05
CA TRP A 290 -19.70 2.77 -15.63
C TRP A 290 -20.62 4.00 -15.67
N GLN A 291 -20.10 5.19 -15.49
CA GLN A 291 -20.87 6.42 -15.67
C GLN A 291 -21.43 6.52 -17.10
N LYS A 292 -20.64 6.09 -18.10
CA LYS A 292 -21.04 6.08 -19.52
C LYS A 292 -21.80 4.81 -19.91
N ALA A 293 -21.27 3.66 -19.54
CA ALA A 293 -21.81 2.37 -19.94
C ALA A 293 -22.99 1.86 -19.09
N GLY A 294 -23.20 2.42 -17.89
CA GLY A 294 -24.20 1.92 -16.94
C GLY A 294 -25.66 2.07 -17.39
N LEU A 295 -25.93 2.92 -18.38
CA LEU A 295 -27.25 3.05 -19.00
C LEU A 295 -27.51 2.05 -20.16
N ILE A 296 -26.46 1.33 -20.59
CA ILE A 296 -26.55 0.34 -21.67
C ILE A 296 -27.03 -0.99 -21.07
N PRO A 297 -28.15 -1.58 -21.57
CA PRO A 297 -28.63 -2.85 -21.03
C PRO A 297 -27.59 -3.97 -21.23
N MET A 298 -27.18 -4.61 -20.14
CA MET A 298 -26.25 -5.74 -20.12
C MET A 298 -26.77 -6.83 -19.20
N THR A 299 -26.42 -8.08 -19.48
CA THR A 299 -26.70 -9.20 -18.59
C THR A 299 -25.80 -9.11 -17.35
N GLU A 300 -26.25 -9.71 -16.25
CA GLU A 300 -25.43 -9.78 -15.02
C GLU A 300 -24.05 -10.42 -15.28
N ARG A 301 -24.00 -11.47 -16.10
CA ARG A 301 -22.76 -12.12 -16.50
C ARG A 301 -21.82 -11.17 -17.27
N GLN A 302 -22.33 -10.39 -18.22
CA GLN A 302 -21.56 -9.38 -18.94
C GLN A 302 -21.01 -8.34 -17.98
N THR A 303 -21.81 -7.84 -17.06
CA THR A 303 -21.40 -6.86 -16.03
C THR A 303 -20.31 -7.44 -15.12
N GLN A 304 -20.48 -8.68 -14.65
CA GLN A 304 -19.48 -9.34 -13.82
C GLN A 304 -18.13 -9.52 -14.56
N MET A 305 -18.18 -9.95 -15.81
CA MET A 305 -16.98 -10.13 -16.62
C MET A 305 -16.28 -8.81 -16.92
N LEU A 306 -17.03 -7.76 -17.29
CA LEU A 306 -16.45 -6.43 -17.48
C LEU A 306 -15.81 -5.90 -16.21
N ASN A 307 -16.47 -6.06 -15.06
CA ASN A 307 -15.87 -5.68 -13.77
C ASN A 307 -14.55 -6.37 -13.50
N LEU A 308 -14.46 -7.68 -13.78
CA LEU A 308 -13.21 -8.45 -13.57
C LEU A 308 -12.05 -7.88 -14.41
N PHE A 309 -12.31 -7.55 -15.68
CA PHE A 309 -11.28 -6.95 -16.55
C PHE A 309 -10.98 -5.48 -16.20
N LEU A 310 -11.97 -4.73 -15.76
CA LEU A 310 -11.80 -3.36 -15.27
C LEU A 310 -11.01 -3.31 -13.96
N ASP A 311 -11.08 -4.36 -13.13
CA ASP A 311 -10.29 -4.52 -11.91
C ASP A 311 -8.84 -4.98 -12.19
N GLY A 312 -8.46 -5.08 -13.47
CA GLY A 312 -7.07 -5.33 -13.87
C GLY A 312 -6.73 -6.81 -14.09
N TYR A 313 -7.71 -7.66 -14.35
CA TYR A 313 -7.42 -9.06 -14.68
C TYR A 313 -6.52 -9.17 -15.92
N GLU A 314 -5.30 -9.69 -15.74
CA GLU A 314 -4.23 -9.70 -16.73
C GLU A 314 -4.37 -10.84 -17.75
N ALA A 315 -5.45 -10.85 -18.53
CA ALA A 315 -5.57 -11.75 -19.66
C ALA A 315 -6.29 -11.07 -20.83
N LYS A 316 -6.04 -11.52 -22.05
CA LYS A 316 -6.81 -11.06 -23.23
C LYS A 316 -8.27 -11.50 -23.11
N ILE A 317 -9.21 -10.60 -23.42
CA ILE A 317 -10.60 -10.96 -23.58
C ILE A 317 -10.72 -11.79 -24.86
N THR A 318 -10.99 -13.07 -24.71
CA THR A 318 -11.25 -14.01 -25.81
C THR A 318 -12.45 -14.87 -25.46
N SER A 319 -13.09 -15.50 -26.43
CA SER A 319 -14.19 -16.44 -26.14
C SER A 319 -13.77 -17.58 -25.23
N LYS A 320 -12.51 -18.01 -25.26
CA LYS A 320 -11.95 -19.06 -24.39
C LYS A 320 -11.81 -18.54 -22.94
N THR A 321 -11.18 -17.37 -22.77
CA THR A 321 -10.97 -16.75 -21.44
C THR A 321 -12.32 -16.42 -20.80
N TRP A 322 -13.22 -15.81 -21.58
CA TRP A 322 -14.57 -15.48 -21.13
C TRP A 322 -15.36 -16.71 -20.67
N ALA A 323 -15.40 -17.79 -21.51
CA ALA A 323 -16.10 -19.02 -21.17
C ALA A 323 -15.57 -19.66 -19.89
N SER A 324 -14.27 -19.68 -19.71
CA SER A 324 -13.60 -20.23 -18.51
C SER A 324 -13.95 -19.47 -17.25
N LEU A 325 -13.84 -18.13 -17.29
CA LEU A 325 -14.07 -17.25 -16.15
C LEU A 325 -15.56 -17.15 -15.79
N ALA A 326 -16.42 -17.00 -16.80
CA ALA A 326 -17.88 -16.92 -16.63
C ALA A 326 -18.55 -18.30 -16.41
N LYS A 327 -17.78 -19.39 -16.42
CA LYS A 327 -18.28 -20.77 -16.29
C LYS A 327 -19.43 -21.06 -17.23
N CYS A 328 -19.34 -20.66 -18.51
CA CYS A 328 -20.36 -20.85 -19.52
C CYS A 328 -19.83 -21.56 -20.78
N SER A 329 -20.73 -21.94 -21.69
CA SER A 329 -20.30 -22.54 -22.96
C SER A 329 -19.59 -21.52 -23.84
N LYS A 330 -18.74 -22.00 -24.76
CA LYS A 330 -18.03 -21.15 -25.72
C LYS A 330 -18.99 -20.33 -26.58
N ASP A 331 -20.11 -20.93 -26.99
CA ASP A 331 -21.12 -20.25 -27.81
C ASP A 331 -21.82 -19.13 -27.04
N THR A 332 -22.05 -19.32 -25.75
CA THR A 332 -22.57 -18.28 -24.87
C THR A 332 -21.57 -17.14 -24.72
N ALA A 333 -20.28 -17.45 -24.51
CA ALA A 333 -19.23 -16.44 -24.45
C ALA A 333 -19.10 -15.63 -25.76
N ILE A 334 -19.22 -16.29 -26.91
CA ILE A 334 -19.21 -15.61 -28.22
C ILE A 334 -20.38 -14.65 -28.33
N ARG A 335 -21.61 -15.09 -27.96
CA ARG A 335 -22.80 -14.22 -28.00
C ARG A 335 -22.67 -13.01 -27.05
N ASP A 336 -22.18 -13.22 -25.83
CA ASP A 336 -21.95 -12.13 -24.89
C ASP A 336 -20.97 -11.09 -25.43
N ILE A 337 -19.86 -11.54 -26.01
CA ILE A 337 -18.83 -10.66 -26.58
C ILE A 337 -19.39 -9.92 -27.83
N GLN A 338 -20.06 -10.62 -28.73
CA GLN A 338 -20.64 -10.00 -29.94
C GLN A 338 -21.69 -8.94 -29.59
N ASP A 339 -22.54 -9.19 -28.57
CA ASP A 339 -23.49 -8.21 -28.08
C ASP A 339 -22.80 -6.97 -27.50
N LEU A 340 -21.72 -7.17 -26.75
CA LEU A 340 -20.92 -6.05 -26.22
C LEU A 340 -20.16 -5.28 -27.31
N VAL A 341 -19.72 -5.96 -28.38
CA VAL A 341 -19.14 -5.29 -29.57
C VAL A 341 -20.18 -4.47 -30.30
N ALA A 342 -21.38 -5.03 -30.52
CA ALA A 342 -22.49 -4.30 -31.14
C ALA A 342 -22.92 -3.07 -30.33
N LYS A 343 -22.70 -3.07 -29.03
CA LYS A 343 -22.98 -1.95 -28.09
C LYS A 343 -21.80 -0.99 -27.92
N ASN A 344 -20.71 -1.14 -28.69
CA ASN A 344 -19.47 -0.38 -28.54
C ASN A 344 -18.84 -0.42 -27.13
N ILE A 345 -19.10 -1.48 -26.37
CA ILE A 345 -18.47 -1.73 -25.06
C ILE A 345 -17.13 -2.46 -25.24
N LEU A 346 -17.06 -3.37 -26.22
CA LEU A 346 -15.86 -4.05 -26.63
C LEU A 346 -15.52 -3.70 -28.08
N ILE A 347 -14.21 -3.72 -28.39
CA ILE A 347 -13.71 -3.61 -29.76
C ILE A 347 -12.80 -4.79 -30.05
N GLU A 348 -12.86 -5.33 -31.25
CA GLU A 348 -11.91 -6.35 -31.73
C GLU A 348 -10.53 -5.72 -31.91
N ASP A 349 -9.50 -6.32 -31.28
CA ASP A 349 -8.12 -5.78 -31.33
C ASP A 349 -7.56 -5.73 -32.74
N ILE A 350 -7.80 -6.81 -33.51
CA ILE A 350 -7.41 -6.93 -34.92
C ILE A 350 -8.63 -7.42 -35.72
N PRO A 351 -9.26 -6.55 -36.50
CA PRO A 351 -10.44 -6.92 -37.27
C PRO A 351 -10.21 -8.14 -38.18
N GLY A 352 -11.11 -9.12 -38.09
CA GLY A 352 -11.05 -10.33 -38.94
C GLY A 352 -9.99 -11.36 -38.56
N ALA A 353 -9.41 -11.27 -37.37
CA ALA A 353 -8.44 -12.26 -36.89
C ALA A 353 -9.05 -13.66 -36.71
N LYS A 354 -8.31 -14.72 -37.13
CA LYS A 354 -8.76 -16.13 -36.96
C LYS A 354 -9.01 -16.51 -35.51
N ARG A 355 -8.35 -15.83 -34.57
CA ARG A 355 -8.50 -15.98 -33.10
C ARG A 355 -8.67 -14.59 -32.50
N PRO A 356 -9.89 -14.02 -32.54
CA PRO A 356 -10.10 -12.65 -32.11
C PRO A 356 -9.87 -12.50 -30.60
N SER A 357 -9.25 -11.38 -30.26
CA SER A 357 -9.22 -10.84 -28.89
C SER A 357 -9.84 -9.44 -28.89
N TYR A 358 -10.32 -9.02 -27.74
CA TYR A 358 -11.09 -7.81 -27.60
C TYR A 358 -10.53 -6.93 -26.49
N SER A 359 -10.80 -5.65 -26.60
CA SER A 359 -10.49 -4.65 -25.55
C SER A 359 -11.75 -3.90 -25.15
N ILE A 360 -11.78 -3.45 -23.90
CA ILE A 360 -12.84 -2.58 -23.40
C ILE A 360 -12.66 -1.19 -24.03
N VAL A 361 -13.76 -0.61 -24.52
CA VAL A 361 -13.81 0.77 -24.99
C VAL A 361 -14.10 1.67 -23.80
N TYR A 362 -13.13 2.45 -23.38
CA TYR A 362 -13.28 3.35 -22.23
C TYR A 362 -13.93 4.69 -22.60
N ASP A 363 -13.71 5.17 -23.82
CA ASP A 363 -14.34 6.37 -24.34
C ASP A 363 -14.57 6.26 -25.86
N ALA A 364 -15.65 6.92 -26.35
CA ALA A 364 -15.90 7.08 -27.78
C ALA A 364 -15.09 8.25 -28.38
N GLU A 365 -14.54 9.15 -27.58
CA GLU A 365 -13.72 10.26 -28.02
C GLU A 365 -12.27 9.83 -28.30
N ASP A 366 -11.69 10.34 -29.36
CA ASP A 366 -10.27 10.16 -29.66
C ASP A 366 -9.44 11.12 -28.81
N LEU A 367 -8.96 10.62 -27.68
CA LEU A 367 -8.11 11.39 -26.78
C LEU A 367 -6.72 11.69 -27.34
N THR A 368 -6.29 11.06 -28.44
CA THR A 368 -4.93 11.26 -28.99
C THR A 368 -4.64 12.71 -29.31
N GLN A 369 -5.65 13.50 -29.68
CA GLN A 369 -5.52 14.93 -29.99
C GLN A 369 -5.07 15.79 -28.79
N TYR A 370 -5.32 15.34 -27.55
CA TYR A 370 -4.96 16.06 -26.33
C TYR A 370 -3.61 15.66 -25.75
N PHE A 371 -2.97 14.62 -26.33
CA PHE A 371 -1.72 14.06 -25.81
C PHE A 371 -0.60 14.15 -26.84
N SER A 372 0.57 14.52 -26.39
CA SER A 372 1.80 14.54 -27.17
C SER A 372 2.94 13.84 -26.43
N ASN A 373 3.98 13.44 -27.17
CA ASN A 373 5.17 12.75 -26.65
C ASN A 373 4.84 11.48 -25.85
N VAL A 374 3.82 10.73 -26.30
CA VAL A 374 3.39 9.49 -25.67
C VAL A 374 4.45 8.42 -25.85
N ARG A 375 4.89 7.83 -24.74
CA ARG A 375 5.86 6.74 -24.73
C ARG A 375 5.60 5.80 -23.55
N ILE A 376 5.87 4.53 -23.78
CA ILE A 376 5.88 3.52 -22.71
C ILE A 376 7.32 3.27 -22.30
N ILE A 377 7.56 3.31 -21.00
CA ILE A 377 8.87 3.02 -20.40
C ILE A 377 8.71 1.94 -19.33
N GLN A 378 9.77 1.19 -19.11
CA GLN A 378 9.84 0.24 -17.99
C GLN A 378 10.86 0.76 -16.96
N GLU A 379 10.43 0.87 -15.72
CA GLU A 379 11.25 1.25 -14.58
C GLU A 379 11.03 0.21 -13.47
N ASN A 380 12.09 -0.45 -13.02
CA ASN A 380 12.04 -1.47 -11.95
C ASN A 380 10.97 -2.56 -12.15
N GLY A 381 10.83 -3.07 -13.39
CA GLY A 381 9.84 -4.11 -13.72
C GLY A 381 8.40 -3.62 -13.83
N THR A 382 8.18 -2.32 -13.72
CA THR A 382 6.86 -1.69 -13.85
C THR A 382 6.79 -0.89 -15.15
N SER A 383 5.67 -1.01 -15.88
CA SER A 383 5.43 -0.27 -17.11
C SER A 383 4.68 1.04 -16.82
N TYR A 384 5.13 2.12 -17.44
CA TYR A 384 4.53 3.45 -17.34
C TYR A 384 4.23 4.03 -18.72
N LEU A 385 3.05 4.65 -18.86
CA LEU A 385 2.70 5.51 -19.97
C LEU A 385 3.08 6.95 -19.60
N LYS A 386 4.06 7.52 -20.28
CA LYS A 386 4.46 8.92 -20.12
C LYS A 386 4.00 9.75 -21.31
N ALA A 387 3.40 10.91 -21.08
CA ALA A 387 2.89 11.81 -22.09
C ALA A 387 2.85 13.25 -21.60
N VAL A 388 2.53 14.18 -22.53
CA VAL A 388 2.20 15.57 -22.22
C VAL A 388 0.74 15.81 -22.60
N PHE A 389 -0.09 16.19 -21.62
CA PHE A 389 -1.50 16.47 -21.79
C PHE A 389 -1.73 17.97 -22.03
N LYS A 390 -2.55 18.32 -23.03
CA LYS A 390 -2.86 19.69 -23.45
C LYS A 390 -1.63 20.61 -23.56
N GLY A 391 -0.51 20.05 -24.04
CA GLY A 391 0.73 20.78 -24.31
C GLY A 391 1.59 21.19 -23.12
N HIS A 392 1.12 21.07 -21.89
CA HIS A 392 1.84 21.56 -20.70
C HIS A 392 1.89 20.58 -19.50
N ARG A 393 0.88 19.74 -19.30
CA ARG A 393 0.84 18.84 -18.15
C ARG A 393 1.55 17.53 -18.44
N LYS A 394 2.69 17.28 -17.79
CA LYS A 394 3.39 16.00 -17.86
C LYS A 394 2.62 14.93 -17.08
N ILE A 395 2.45 13.76 -17.69
CA ILE A 395 1.72 12.63 -17.14
C ILE A 395 2.66 11.43 -17.07
N SER A 396 2.54 10.65 -16.02
CA SER A 396 3.19 9.37 -15.86
C SER A 396 2.20 8.41 -15.20
N GLU A 397 1.59 7.54 -16.01
CA GLU A 397 0.58 6.59 -15.55
C GLU A 397 1.15 5.18 -15.51
N ARG A 398 0.98 4.50 -14.39
CA ARG A 398 1.31 3.08 -14.31
C ARG A 398 0.30 2.30 -15.15
N ILE A 399 0.79 1.40 -16.00
CA ILE A 399 -0.03 0.58 -16.89
C ILE A 399 0.26 -0.91 -16.68
N LEU A 400 -0.69 -1.75 -17.02
CA LEU A 400 -0.50 -3.20 -16.99
C LEU A 400 0.60 -3.62 -17.98
N THR A 401 1.47 -4.52 -17.57
CA THR A 401 2.55 -5.03 -18.44
C THR A 401 1.99 -5.64 -19.72
N LEU A 402 0.86 -6.35 -19.63
CA LEU A 402 0.18 -6.93 -20.78
C LEU A 402 -0.25 -5.85 -21.79
N ASP A 403 -0.78 -4.71 -21.32
CA ASP A 403 -1.19 -3.62 -22.20
C ASP A 403 0.01 -2.91 -22.84
N ALA A 404 1.10 -2.76 -22.08
CA ALA A 404 2.37 -2.24 -22.62
C ALA A 404 2.90 -3.12 -23.76
N GLU A 405 2.92 -4.44 -23.57
CA GLU A 405 3.34 -5.39 -24.60
C GLU A 405 2.42 -5.39 -25.82
N ARG A 406 1.10 -5.33 -25.61
CA ARG A 406 0.12 -5.28 -26.68
C ARG A 406 0.25 -4.00 -27.52
N TYR A 407 0.44 -2.86 -26.86
CA TYR A 407 0.69 -1.59 -27.54
C TYR A 407 1.99 -1.64 -28.38
N GLN A 408 3.09 -2.14 -27.81
CA GLN A 408 4.36 -2.27 -28.51
C GLN A 408 4.28 -3.22 -29.73
N LYS A 409 3.41 -4.24 -29.66
CA LYS A 409 3.13 -5.17 -30.77
C LYS A 409 2.12 -4.64 -31.78
N GLY A 410 1.52 -3.46 -31.54
CA GLY A 410 0.46 -2.92 -32.38
C GLY A 410 -0.92 -3.56 -32.18
N ASP A 411 -1.07 -4.44 -31.18
CA ASP A 411 -2.32 -5.15 -30.84
C ASP A 411 -3.29 -4.29 -29.99
N LEU A 412 -2.89 -3.11 -29.56
CA LEU A 412 -3.68 -2.19 -28.76
C LEU A 412 -3.50 -0.76 -29.29
N PRO A 413 -4.57 -0.11 -29.81
CA PRO A 413 -4.49 1.27 -30.30
C PRO A 413 -4.10 2.27 -29.22
N LEU A 414 -3.38 3.34 -29.60
CA LEU A 414 -3.00 4.42 -28.68
C LEU A 414 -4.23 5.09 -28.03
N SER A 415 -5.28 5.35 -28.80
CA SER A 415 -6.52 5.92 -28.29
C SER A 415 -7.11 5.08 -27.15
N ASN A 416 -7.09 3.76 -27.30
CA ASN A 416 -7.60 2.84 -26.28
C ASN A 416 -6.72 2.82 -25.03
N MET A 417 -5.39 2.93 -25.19
CA MET A 417 -4.46 3.09 -24.06
C MET A 417 -4.72 4.39 -23.30
N LEU A 418 -4.83 5.50 -24.02
CA LEU A 418 -5.09 6.81 -23.42
C LEU A 418 -6.46 6.84 -22.73
N ASN A 419 -7.49 6.29 -23.38
CA ASN A 419 -8.83 6.19 -22.80
C ASN A 419 -8.83 5.30 -21.53
N LYS A 420 -8.11 4.20 -21.55
CA LYS A 420 -8.01 3.30 -20.38
C LYS A 420 -7.34 3.95 -19.18
N TYR A 421 -6.23 4.68 -19.41
CA TYR A 421 -5.38 5.15 -18.31
C TYR A 421 -5.46 6.64 -18.03
N CYS A 422 -6.04 7.42 -18.95
CA CYS A 422 -6.00 8.89 -18.90
C CYS A 422 -7.35 9.57 -19.07
N SER A 423 -8.47 8.84 -19.27
CA SER A 423 -9.81 9.45 -19.51
C SER A 423 -10.28 10.36 -18.36
N TYR A 424 -9.87 10.06 -17.14
CA TYR A 424 -10.21 10.88 -15.97
C TYR A 424 -9.66 12.32 -16.04
N LEU A 425 -8.63 12.56 -16.87
CA LEU A 425 -8.06 13.91 -17.04
C LEU A 425 -9.02 14.85 -17.78
N MET A 426 -9.94 14.29 -18.58
CA MET A 426 -10.95 15.07 -19.30
C MET A 426 -12.10 15.56 -18.42
N ALA A 427 -12.33 14.89 -17.30
CA ALA A 427 -13.41 15.23 -16.39
C ALA A 427 -13.08 16.36 -15.41
N ASN A 428 -11.80 16.76 -15.33
CA ASN A 428 -11.28 17.74 -14.37
C ASN A 428 -10.84 19.06 -15.05
N ASP A 429 -11.15 19.26 -16.30
CA ASP A 429 -11.03 20.49 -17.08
C ASP A 429 -12.41 21.04 -17.47
#